data_a5e6d462386933ff51ca3c1002d58269
#
_entry.id   a5e6d462386933ff51ca3c1002d58269
#
_cell.length_a   1.000
_cell.length_b   1.000
_cell.length_c   1.000
_cell.angle_alpha   90.00
_cell.angle_beta   90.00
_cell.angle_gamma   90.00
#
_symmetry.space_group_name_H-M   'P 1'
#
loop_
_entity.id
_entity.type
_entity.pdbx_description
1 polymer ?
#
loop_
_entity_poly.entity_id
_entity_poly.type
_entity_poly.pdbx_seq_one_letter_code
_entity_poly.pdbx_strand_id
1 'polypeptide(L)'
;GLVGSEMCIRDRAVMLVSGAMSIHSWMEDKRTREEYERLAGLARETTAQPSTEAVTEPGEPETEPYVSPINFEELMRGNPDTIGWIRVPDTNIDYPIVQGEDNDFYLNHDFYGKENIAGAIYLDFESQGDFVGRNNVLYGHNMKNGSMFKDVNRYKDCLLYTSDAADEGL
;
A
#
# COMPACT_ATOMS: atom_id res chain seq x y z
N GLY A 1 21.85 -49.74 -14.48
CA GLY A 1 21.65 -49.32 -13.07
C GLY A 1 22.09 -47.92 -12.71
N LEU A 2 22.80 -47.17 -13.62
CA LEU A 2 23.33 -45.80 -13.30
C LEU A 2 22.37 -44.66 -13.64
N VAL A 3 21.42 -44.84 -14.54
CA VAL A 3 20.51 -43.79 -15.01
C VAL A 3 19.46 -43.39 -13.95
N GLY A 4 19.07 -44.34 -13.09
CA GLY A 4 18.05 -44.08 -12.06
C GLY A 4 18.54 -43.26 -10.85
N SER A 5 19.83 -43.31 -10.54
CA SER A 5 20.41 -42.59 -9.39
C SER A 5 20.67 -41.12 -9.71
N GLU A 6 21.03 -40.78 -10.93
CA GLU A 6 21.26 -39.39 -11.35
C GLU A 6 19.95 -38.61 -11.50
N MET A 7 18.88 -39.24 -12.00
CA MET A 7 17.56 -38.66 -12.01
C MET A 7 17.05 -38.32 -10.60
N CYS A 8 17.24 -39.21 -9.64
CA CYS A 8 16.84 -39.01 -8.26
C CYS A 8 17.60 -37.89 -7.55
N ILE A 9 18.86 -37.65 -7.89
CA ILE A 9 19.69 -36.56 -7.34
C ILE A 9 19.23 -35.22 -7.93
N ARG A 10 18.96 -35.14 -9.23
CA ARG A 10 18.44 -33.95 -9.89
C ARG A 10 17.07 -33.54 -9.36
N ASP A 11 16.17 -34.49 -9.16
CA ASP A 11 14.82 -34.25 -8.64
C ASP A 11 14.89 -33.76 -7.19
N ARG A 12 15.77 -34.31 -6.37
CA ARG A 12 16.00 -33.81 -5.00
C ARG A 12 16.58 -32.40 -4.98
N ALA A 13 17.52 -32.08 -5.86
CA ALA A 13 18.10 -30.75 -5.98
C ALA A 13 17.05 -29.74 -6.41
N VAL A 14 16.20 -30.05 -7.39
CA VAL A 14 15.11 -29.21 -7.83
C VAL A 14 14.08 -28.93 -6.71
N MET A 15 13.73 -29.97 -5.95
CA MET A 15 12.83 -29.87 -4.79
C MET A 15 13.42 -28.96 -3.70
N LEU A 16 14.71 -29.09 -3.40
CA LEU A 16 15.37 -28.26 -2.38
C LEU A 16 15.47 -26.80 -2.83
N VAL A 17 15.83 -26.54 -4.07
CA VAL A 17 15.90 -25.19 -4.62
C VAL A 17 14.51 -24.55 -4.65
N SER A 18 13.49 -25.26 -5.13
CA SER A 18 12.11 -24.79 -5.16
C SER A 18 11.58 -24.53 -3.75
N GLY A 19 11.87 -25.39 -2.79
CA GLY A 19 11.52 -25.20 -1.39
C GLY A 19 12.20 -23.98 -0.77
N ALA A 20 13.50 -23.79 -1.04
CA ALA A 20 14.26 -22.63 -0.57
C ALA A 20 13.71 -21.31 -1.14
N MET A 21 13.38 -21.28 -2.44
CA MET A 21 12.77 -20.12 -3.09
C MET A 21 11.39 -19.79 -2.51
N SER A 22 10.57 -20.82 -2.23
CA SER A 22 9.25 -20.63 -1.62
C SER A 22 9.35 -20.10 -0.19
N ILE A 23 10.30 -20.58 0.60
CA ILE A 23 10.56 -20.11 1.97
C ILE A 23 11.07 -18.67 1.93
N HIS A 24 11.98 -18.35 1.01
CA HIS A 24 12.51 -16.99 0.85
C HIS A 24 11.38 -15.99 0.52
N SER A 25 10.55 -16.31 -0.48
CA SER A 25 9.40 -15.47 -0.85
C SER A 25 8.41 -15.29 0.31
N TRP A 26 8.13 -16.36 1.08
CA TRP A 26 7.27 -16.29 2.25
C TRP A 26 7.86 -15.40 3.36
N MET A 27 9.17 -15.46 3.59
CA MET A 27 9.85 -14.61 4.58
C MET A 27 9.84 -13.14 4.16
N GLU A 28 10.04 -12.82 2.88
CA GLU A 28 9.96 -11.47 2.35
C GLU A 28 8.54 -10.89 2.49
N ASP A 29 7.52 -11.66 2.11
CA ASP A 29 6.12 -11.27 2.28
C ASP A 29 5.77 -10.96 3.73
N LYS A 30 6.24 -11.79 4.66
CA LYS A 30 6.02 -11.59 6.10
C LYS A 30 6.72 -10.34 6.60
N ARG A 31 7.98 -10.12 6.21
CA ARG A 31 8.77 -8.96 6.59
C ARG A 31 8.16 -7.66 6.10
N THR A 32 7.70 -7.63 4.85
CA THR A 32 7.03 -6.47 4.26
C THR A 32 5.77 -6.10 5.04
N ARG A 33 4.95 -7.09 5.39
CA ARG A 33 3.75 -6.87 6.20
C ARG A 33 4.07 -6.29 7.58
N GLU A 34 5.02 -6.89 8.30
CA GLU A 34 5.46 -6.41 9.63
C GLU A 34 6.01 -4.98 9.56
N GLU A 35 6.69 -4.62 8.47
CA GLU A 35 7.22 -3.27 8.26
C GLU A 35 6.11 -2.24 8.05
N TYR A 36 5.09 -2.55 7.26
CA TYR A 36 3.93 -1.67 7.07
C TYR A 36 3.03 -1.58 8.30
N GLU A 37 2.85 -2.67 9.06
CA GLU A 37 2.15 -2.63 10.36
C GLU A 37 2.90 -1.76 11.36
N ARG A 38 4.23 -1.81 11.38
CA ARG A 38 5.06 -0.94 12.22
C ARG A 38 4.95 0.52 11.80
N LEU A 39 4.96 0.83 10.50
CA LEU A 39 4.74 2.18 9.98
C LEU A 39 3.38 2.73 10.40
N ALA A 40 2.32 1.93 10.28
CA ALA A 40 0.99 2.32 10.71
C ALA A 40 0.93 2.56 12.24
N GLY A 41 1.68 1.80 13.03
CA GLY A 41 1.85 2.03 14.47
C GLY A 41 2.55 3.36 14.77
N LEU A 42 3.71 3.59 14.19
CA LEU A 42 4.50 4.82 14.38
C LEU A 42 3.73 6.07 13.95
N ALA A 43 3.03 6.00 12.82
CA ALA A 43 2.23 7.11 12.32
C ALA A 43 1.09 7.51 13.28
N ARG A 44 0.62 6.59 14.13
CA ARG A 44 -0.47 6.82 15.09
C ARG A 44 0.01 7.16 16.51
N GLU A 45 1.15 6.61 16.96
CA GLU A 45 1.63 6.78 18.33
C GLU A 45 2.13 8.20 18.64
N THR A 46 2.55 8.97 17.63
CA THR A 46 3.13 10.31 17.82
C THR A 46 2.10 11.45 17.74
N THR A 47 0.80 11.15 17.70
CA THR A 47 -0.28 12.17 17.63
C THR A 47 -0.51 12.92 18.95
N ALA A 48 0.55 13.28 19.68
CA ALA A 48 0.45 14.02 20.93
C ALA A 48 0.81 15.53 20.82
N GLN A 49 1.01 16.08 19.62
CA GLN A 49 1.22 17.52 19.45
C GLN A 49 0.43 18.08 18.26
N PRO A 50 -0.44 19.08 18.46
CA PRO A 50 -1.11 19.78 17.39
C PRO A 50 -0.10 20.66 16.65
N SER A 51 0.24 20.34 15.41
CA SER A 51 0.92 21.28 14.53
C SER A 51 -0.11 22.33 14.06
N THR A 52 -0.11 23.45 14.76
CA THR A 52 -0.93 24.61 14.47
C THR A 52 -0.25 25.43 13.38
N GLU A 53 -0.74 25.35 12.14
CA GLU A 53 -0.72 26.48 11.22
C GLU A 53 -2.08 26.54 10.51
N ALA A 54 -3.05 27.13 11.22
CA ALA A 54 -4.31 27.50 10.64
C ALA A 54 -4.13 28.84 9.92
N VAL A 55 -4.20 28.82 8.61
CA VAL A 55 -4.46 30.05 7.83
C VAL A 55 -5.95 30.36 8.00
N THR A 56 -6.25 31.34 8.86
CA THR A 56 -7.61 31.79 9.13
C THR A 56 -8.01 32.81 8.08
N GLU A 57 -8.93 32.47 7.18
CA GLU A 57 -9.75 33.46 6.48
C GLU A 57 -10.95 33.84 7.35
N PRO A 58 -11.33 35.13 7.42
CA PRO A 58 -12.39 35.61 8.31
C PRO A 58 -13.78 35.35 7.71
N GLY A 59 -14.54 34.41 8.24
CA GLY A 59 -15.95 34.28 7.93
C GLY A 59 -16.65 32.94 7.99
N GLU A 60 -16.00 31.85 8.39
CA GLU A 60 -16.68 30.55 8.57
C GLU A 60 -16.85 30.19 10.06
N PRO A 61 -17.93 29.42 10.41
CA PRO A 61 -18.18 29.01 11.78
C PRO A 61 -17.01 28.20 12.31
N GLU A 62 -16.59 28.49 13.55
CA GLU A 62 -15.53 27.79 14.28
C GLU A 62 -15.79 26.28 14.31
N THR A 63 -15.31 25.57 13.29
CA THR A 63 -15.08 24.15 13.36
C THR A 63 -13.74 23.93 14.06
N GLU A 64 -13.74 23.15 15.13
CA GLU A 64 -12.50 22.77 15.81
C GLU A 64 -11.49 22.27 14.77
N PRO A 65 -10.21 22.67 14.85
CA PRO A 65 -9.20 22.28 13.86
C PRO A 65 -9.10 20.74 13.81
N TYR A 66 -9.30 20.18 12.62
CA TYR A 66 -9.14 18.75 12.42
C TYR A 66 -7.69 18.33 12.71
N VAL A 67 -7.50 17.53 13.73
CA VAL A 67 -6.20 16.94 14.04
C VAL A 67 -6.13 15.58 13.35
N SER A 68 -5.24 15.46 12.37
CA SER A 68 -4.99 14.18 11.69
C SER A 68 -4.49 13.13 12.70
N PRO A 69 -5.05 11.91 12.70
CA PRO A 69 -4.53 10.82 13.53
C PRO A 69 -3.18 10.28 13.01
N ILE A 70 -2.67 10.80 11.90
CA ILE A 70 -1.43 10.39 11.24
C ILE A 70 -0.37 11.48 11.41
N ASN A 71 0.80 11.11 11.91
CA ASN A 71 1.95 11.99 12.02
C ASN A 71 2.71 12.05 10.67
N PHE A 72 2.32 12.97 9.82
CA PHE A 72 2.98 13.17 8.52
C PHE A 72 4.42 13.65 8.64
N GLU A 73 4.76 14.37 9.69
CA GLU A 73 6.13 14.86 9.91
C GLU A 73 7.13 13.71 10.09
N GLU A 74 6.75 12.70 10.86
CA GLU A 74 7.56 11.49 11.04
C GLU A 74 7.66 10.66 9.75
N LEU A 75 6.56 10.53 9.00
CA LEU A 75 6.56 9.84 7.72
C LEU A 75 7.47 10.53 6.71
N MET A 76 7.40 11.85 6.60
CA MET A 76 8.25 12.65 5.70
C MET A 76 9.73 12.60 6.08
N ARG A 77 10.07 12.39 7.36
CA ARG A 77 11.46 12.12 7.76
C ARG A 77 11.95 10.77 7.24
N GLY A 78 11.06 9.77 7.19
CA GLY A 78 11.37 8.45 6.65
C GLY A 78 11.43 8.43 5.13
N ASN A 79 10.51 9.14 4.49
CA ASN A 79 10.46 9.33 3.05
C ASN A 79 9.86 10.69 2.70
N PRO A 80 10.65 11.63 2.11
CA PRO A 80 10.17 12.96 1.73
C PRO A 80 9.10 12.95 0.63
N ASP A 81 9.00 11.86 -0.14
CA ASP A 81 7.99 11.68 -1.19
C ASP A 81 6.60 11.36 -0.64
N THR A 82 6.45 11.35 0.68
CA THR A 82 5.16 11.09 1.33
C THR A 82 4.20 12.25 1.11
N ILE A 83 3.05 11.97 0.51
CA ILE A 83 2.01 12.96 0.21
C ILE A 83 0.68 12.69 0.93
N GLY A 84 0.48 11.50 1.48
CA GLY A 84 -0.78 11.16 2.10
C GLY A 84 -0.81 9.80 2.79
N TRP A 85 -2.01 9.44 3.20
CA TRP A 85 -2.32 8.14 3.81
C TRP A 85 -3.65 7.62 3.29
N ILE A 86 -3.71 6.35 2.89
CA ILE A 86 -4.95 5.70 2.50
C ILE A 86 -5.35 4.66 3.55
N ARG A 87 -6.59 4.76 4.01
CA ARG A 87 -7.22 3.75 4.84
C ARG A 87 -8.61 3.44 4.31
N VAL A 88 -8.88 2.17 4.06
CA VAL A 88 -10.21 1.70 3.64
C VAL A 88 -10.78 0.83 4.76
N PRO A 89 -11.88 1.26 5.43
CA PRO A 89 -12.51 0.49 6.49
C PRO A 89 -12.86 -0.94 6.05
N ASP A 90 -12.79 -1.89 6.99
CA ASP A 90 -13.09 -3.31 6.77
C ASP A 90 -12.21 -4.03 5.73
N THR A 91 -11.03 -3.44 5.45
CA THR A 91 -10.00 -4.02 4.56
C THR A 91 -8.62 -3.96 5.20
N ASN A 92 -7.64 -4.63 4.57
CA ASN A 92 -6.23 -4.54 4.95
C ASN A 92 -5.52 -3.31 4.35
N ILE A 93 -6.26 -2.40 3.70
CA ILE A 93 -5.68 -1.21 3.06
C ILE A 93 -5.52 -0.12 4.11
N ASP A 94 -4.28 0.08 4.56
CA ASP A 94 -3.90 1.05 5.58
C ASP A 94 -2.40 1.39 5.38
N TYR A 95 -2.12 2.28 4.40
CA TYR A 95 -0.79 2.50 3.86
C TYR A 95 -0.48 3.99 3.64
N PRO A 96 0.80 4.40 3.77
CA PRO A 96 1.25 5.70 3.28
C PRO A 96 1.13 5.77 1.75
N ILE A 97 0.87 6.98 1.23
CA ILE A 97 0.89 7.28 -0.19
C ILE A 97 2.14 8.11 -0.47
N VAL A 98 2.91 7.67 -1.46
CA VAL A 98 4.10 8.38 -1.94
C VAL A 98 3.87 8.87 -3.38
N GLN A 99 4.67 9.84 -3.82
CA GLN A 99 4.69 10.28 -5.22
C GLN A 99 6.13 10.47 -5.67
N GLY A 100 6.55 9.68 -6.65
CA GLY A 100 7.87 9.77 -7.25
C GLY A 100 7.89 10.69 -8.47
N GLU A 101 9.06 10.77 -9.11
CA GLU A 101 9.26 11.49 -10.37
C GLU A 101 8.72 10.71 -11.59
N ASP A 102 8.41 9.42 -11.41
CA ASP A 102 7.85 8.51 -12.43
C ASP A 102 6.91 7.47 -11.79
N ASN A 103 6.28 6.64 -12.62
CA ASN A 103 5.40 5.55 -12.19
C ASN A 103 6.10 4.18 -12.06
N ASP A 104 7.42 4.12 -12.28
CA ASP A 104 8.18 2.86 -12.32
C ASP A 104 8.92 2.60 -11.01
N PHE A 105 9.42 3.63 -10.34
CA PHE A 105 10.25 3.49 -9.15
C PHE A 105 9.50 2.76 -8.02
N TYR A 106 8.37 3.29 -7.57
CA TYR A 106 7.59 2.73 -6.46
C TYR A 106 6.82 1.46 -6.83
N LEU A 107 6.81 1.05 -8.09
CA LEU A 107 6.29 -0.25 -8.51
C LEU A 107 7.11 -1.39 -7.89
N ASN A 108 8.42 -1.21 -7.75
CA ASN A 108 9.36 -2.24 -7.28
C ASN A 108 10.17 -1.82 -6.05
N HIS A 109 9.80 -0.70 -5.40
CA HIS A 109 10.45 -0.19 -4.19
C HIS A 109 9.40 0.08 -3.12
N ASP A 110 9.75 -0.27 -1.88
CA ASP A 110 8.90 -0.02 -0.72
C ASP A 110 8.89 1.47 -0.31
N PHE A 111 8.17 1.77 0.77
CA PHE A 111 8.09 3.12 1.33
C PHE A 111 9.46 3.75 1.61
N TYR A 112 10.46 2.98 1.99
CA TYR A 112 11.82 3.48 2.27
C TYR A 112 12.74 3.50 1.05
N GLY A 113 12.22 3.25 -0.15
CA GLY A 113 13.00 3.20 -1.38
C GLY A 113 13.91 1.98 -1.51
N LYS A 114 13.62 0.90 -0.78
CA LYS A 114 14.32 -0.39 -0.93
C LYS A 114 13.59 -1.24 -1.95
N GLU A 115 14.37 -1.99 -2.74
CA GLU A 115 13.81 -2.95 -3.69
C GLU A 115 12.91 -3.97 -2.98
N ASN A 116 11.65 -4.04 -3.41
CA ASN A 116 10.61 -4.88 -2.83
C ASN A 116 9.55 -5.22 -3.88
N ILE A 117 9.24 -6.49 -4.03
CA ILE A 117 8.26 -6.98 -5.01
C ILE A 117 6.82 -6.49 -4.75
N ALA A 118 6.50 -6.12 -3.52
CA ALA A 118 5.20 -5.57 -3.16
C ALA A 118 5.07 -4.07 -3.52
N GLY A 119 6.19 -3.39 -3.76
CA GLY A 119 6.21 -1.97 -4.03
C GLY A 119 5.62 -1.12 -2.89
N ALA A 120 5.21 0.09 -3.23
CA ALA A 120 4.46 0.98 -2.36
C ALA A 120 3.09 1.34 -2.98
N ILE A 121 2.25 2.05 -2.22
CA ILE A 121 1.08 2.72 -2.79
C ILE A 121 1.52 4.12 -3.21
N TYR A 122 1.37 4.44 -4.48
CA TYR A 122 1.84 5.71 -5.02
C TYR A 122 0.81 6.40 -5.92
N LEU A 123 0.88 7.74 -5.94
CA LEU A 123 0.08 8.59 -6.80
C LEU A 123 0.77 8.70 -8.16
N ASP A 124 -0.03 8.72 -9.22
CA ASP A 124 0.44 9.01 -10.58
C ASP A 124 1.30 10.28 -10.61
N PHE A 125 2.49 10.21 -11.22
CA PHE A 125 3.46 11.32 -11.23
C PHE A 125 2.93 12.58 -11.95
N GLU A 126 1.99 12.44 -12.89
CA GLU A 126 1.34 13.55 -13.58
C GLU A 126 0.22 14.21 -12.73
N SER A 127 -0.21 13.57 -11.65
CA SER A 127 -1.21 14.10 -10.74
C SER A 127 -0.63 15.16 -9.80
N GLN A 128 -1.47 16.08 -9.35
CA GLN A 128 -1.07 17.05 -8.32
C GLN A 128 -1.05 16.36 -6.96
N GLY A 129 0.05 16.48 -6.23
CA GLY A 129 0.26 15.82 -4.93
C GLY A 129 -0.64 16.29 -3.80
N ASP A 130 -1.45 17.33 -4.02
CA ASP A 130 -2.44 17.87 -3.08
C ASP A 130 -3.83 17.24 -3.21
N PHE A 131 -4.00 16.28 -4.13
CA PHE A 131 -5.28 15.60 -4.42
C PHE A 131 -6.44 16.53 -4.88
N VAL A 132 -6.18 17.79 -5.23
CA VAL A 132 -7.19 18.74 -5.71
C VAL A 132 -7.63 18.47 -7.15
N GLY A 133 -6.88 17.70 -7.90
CA GLY A 133 -7.21 17.30 -9.27
C GLY A 133 -8.55 16.57 -9.37
N ARG A 134 -9.23 16.70 -10.52
CA ARG A 134 -10.51 16.00 -10.77
C ARG A 134 -10.41 14.48 -10.72
N ASN A 135 -9.25 13.94 -11.10
CA ASN A 135 -8.95 12.53 -11.07
C ASN A 135 -7.57 12.36 -10.43
N ASN A 136 -7.50 11.59 -9.36
CA ASN A 136 -6.26 11.19 -8.73
C ASN A 136 -6.14 9.67 -8.86
N VAL A 137 -5.11 9.19 -9.54
CA VAL A 137 -4.91 7.77 -9.81
C VAL A 137 -3.87 7.24 -8.85
N LEU A 138 -4.27 6.29 -7.99
CA LEU A 138 -3.37 5.59 -7.09
C LEU A 138 -3.04 4.22 -7.66
N TYR A 139 -1.77 3.88 -7.66
CA TYR A 139 -1.26 2.57 -8.04
C TYR A 139 -0.82 1.77 -6.82
N GLY A 140 -0.92 0.46 -6.94
CA GLY A 140 -0.44 -0.49 -5.93
C GLY A 140 -0.66 -1.92 -6.39
N HIS A 141 0.21 -2.82 -5.96
CA HIS A 141 0.13 -4.22 -6.34
C HIS A 141 -1.11 -4.93 -5.77
N ASN A 142 -1.59 -5.93 -6.52
CA ASN A 142 -2.62 -6.87 -6.08
C ASN A 142 -1.95 -8.15 -5.58
N MET A 143 -1.47 -8.14 -4.34
CA MET A 143 -0.65 -9.22 -3.78
C MET A 143 -1.49 -10.45 -3.38
N LYS A 144 -0.98 -11.65 -3.66
CA LYS A 144 -1.65 -12.92 -3.30
C LYS A 144 -1.76 -13.12 -1.79
N ASN A 145 -0.82 -12.54 -1.01
CA ASN A 145 -0.78 -12.62 0.46
C ASN A 145 -1.83 -11.73 1.16
N GLY A 146 -2.68 -11.02 0.40
CA GLY A 146 -3.73 -10.16 0.94
C GLY A 146 -3.31 -8.72 1.22
N SER A 147 -2.04 -8.34 0.94
CA SER A 147 -1.53 -6.97 1.13
C SER A 147 -1.77 -6.07 -0.07
N MET A 148 -1.40 -4.80 0.07
CA MET A 148 -1.57 -3.74 -0.92
C MET A 148 -3.04 -3.60 -1.35
N PHE A 149 -3.33 -3.47 -2.63
CA PHE A 149 -4.70 -3.29 -3.14
C PHE A 149 -5.47 -4.60 -3.36
N LYS A 150 -5.07 -5.70 -2.72
CA LYS A 150 -5.77 -6.99 -2.85
C LYS A 150 -7.27 -6.90 -2.52
N ASP A 151 -7.60 -6.20 -1.45
CA ASP A 151 -8.98 -6.11 -0.96
C ASP A 151 -9.89 -5.21 -1.83
N VAL A 152 -9.32 -4.41 -2.74
CA VAL A 152 -10.10 -3.66 -3.75
C VAL A 152 -10.94 -4.62 -4.61
N ASN A 153 -10.48 -5.86 -4.81
CA ASN A 153 -11.24 -6.85 -5.58
C ASN A 153 -12.59 -7.20 -4.94
N ARG A 154 -12.78 -7.02 -3.64
CA ARG A 154 -14.05 -7.26 -2.95
C ARG A 154 -15.17 -6.32 -3.41
N TYR A 155 -14.80 -5.12 -3.90
CA TYR A 155 -15.77 -4.15 -4.39
C TYR A 155 -16.31 -4.48 -5.80
N LYS A 156 -15.64 -5.36 -6.56
CA LYS A 156 -16.14 -5.82 -7.86
C LYS A 156 -17.48 -6.54 -7.74
N ASP A 157 -17.61 -7.36 -6.71
CA ASP A 157 -18.84 -8.11 -6.47
C ASP A 157 -20.00 -7.19 -6.03
N CYS A 158 -19.68 -6.11 -5.30
CA CYS A 158 -20.66 -5.12 -4.86
C CYS A 158 -21.19 -4.26 -6.03
N LEU A 159 -20.35 -3.91 -6.99
CA LEU A 159 -20.74 -3.12 -8.16
C LEU A 159 -21.62 -3.93 -9.14
N LEU A 160 -21.43 -5.26 -9.23
CA LEU A 160 -22.28 -6.12 -10.03
C LEU A 160 -23.72 -6.17 -9.49
N TYR A 161 -23.89 -6.24 -8.16
CA TYR A 161 -25.22 -6.25 -7.53
C TYR A 161 -25.98 -4.91 -7.70
N THR A 162 -25.29 -3.78 -7.76
CA THR A 162 -25.94 -2.47 -7.92
C THR A 162 -26.33 -2.19 -9.36
N SER A 163 -25.62 -2.75 -10.35
CA SER A 163 -25.97 -2.61 -11.77
C SER A 163 -27.18 -3.48 -12.16
N ASP A 164 -27.28 -4.72 -11.63
CA ASP A 164 -28.43 -5.60 -11.89
C ASP A 164 -29.72 -5.08 -11.25
N ALA A 165 -29.61 -4.45 -10.05
CA ALA A 165 -30.80 -3.86 -9.38
C ALA A 165 -31.34 -2.60 -10.08
N ALA A 166 -30.55 -1.93 -10.92
CA ALA A 166 -30.98 -0.76 -11.69
C ALA A 166 -31.71 -1.13 -12.97
N ASP A 167 -31.54 -2.35 -13.48
CA ASP A 167 -32.13 -2.82 -14.75
C ASP A 167 -33.49 -3.54 -14.56
N GLU A 168 -33.84 -3.91 -13.30
CA GLU A 168 -35.12 -4.53 -12.97
C GLU A 168 -36.25 -3.53 -12.61
N GLY A 169 -36.03 -2.22 -12.79
CA GLY A 169 -36.92 -1.12 -12.38
C GLY A 169 -37.59 -0.34 -13.50
N LEU A 170 -37.82 -0.93 -14.69
CA LEU A 170 -38.63 -0.30 -15.76
C LEU A 170 -39.75 -1.21 -16.23
#